data_1fe6a72f852489d2323bf047adf0a4fc
#
_entry.id   1fe6a72f852489d2323bf047adf0a4fc
#
_cell.length_a   1.000
_cell.length_b   1.000
_cell.length_c   1.000
_cell.angle_alpha   90.00
_cell.angle_beta   90.00
_cell.angle_gamma   90.00
#
_symmetry.space_group_name_H-M   'P 1'
#
loop_
_entity.id
_entity.type
_entity.pdbx_description
1 polymer ?
#
loop_
_entity_poly.entity_id
_entity_poly.type
_entity_poly.pdbx_seq_one_letter_code
_entity_poly.pdbx_strand_id
1 'polypeptide(L)'
;MNETQASKRNTELIQSFVRLTEYAVEQDVRAVMIAGDMFDGERVKKRTVDEVLDAIRRTASVDYLYLAGNHDEVANAFADHDIPDNLKMFGQEWRTYEYNGVAISGIEICGRNTESLYQEVPHKDGVANIITMHGMAGTGSGEGKINLNQLKNKGIDYLALGHIHTYSEQALGYKGVCCYSGCLEGKGFDECGGKGFVLLTINEGHIRHEFVPFACRQLHRISVDISGLRKNSEIAEKMKQSVQEISSEDMVEFVLTGEVDPTDNIAVSYLQDRMNGLGFFFSKVKDETHMAIDPEDYKNDISLKGEFIRLVLASDTSEEEKATMIRTGLQALTGEEITL
;
A
#
# COMPACT_ATOMS: atom_id res chain seq x y z
N MET A 1 -15.27 -4.54 -7.36
CA MET A 1 -15.85 -3.21 -7.74
C MET A 1 -16.53 -3.32 -9.09
N ASN A 2 -17.66 -2.61 -9.28
CA ASN A 2 -18.25 -2.45 -10.60
C ASN A 2 -17.48 -1.40 -11.43
N GLU A 3 -17.77 -1.27 -12.74
CA GLU A 3 -17.05 -0.34 -13.64
C GLU A 3 -17.13 1.12 -13.20
N THR A 4 -18.28 1.54 -12.67
CA THR A 4 -18.48 2.92 -12.19
C THR A 4 -17.61 3.23 -10.97
N GLN A 5 -17.54 2.31 -10.01
CA GLN A 5 -16.70 2.43 -8.82
C GLN A 5 -15.21 2.42 -9.22
N ALA A 6 -14.81 1.54 -10.12
CA ALA A 6 -13.44 1.48 -10.61
C ALA A 6 -13.03 2.75 -11.36
N SER A 7 -13.91 3.30 -12.20
CA SER A 7 -13.67 4.56 -12.90
C SER A 7 -13.57 5.73 -11.93
N LYS A 8 -14.45 5.80 -10.91
CA LYS A 8 -14.39 6.83 -9.87
C LYS A 8 -13.08 6.73 -9.10
N ARG A 9 -12.66 5.51 -8.72
CA ARG A 9 -11.41 5.31 -7.99
C ARG A 9 -10.19 5.75 -8.78
N ASN A 10 -10.11 5.42 -10.07
CA ASN A 10 -9.04 5.90 -10.94
C ASN A 10 -8.97 7.43 -11.03
N THR A 11 -10.12 8.10 -11.03
CA THR A 11 -10.19 9.56 -11.01
C THR A 11 -9.70 10.12 -9.68
N GLU A 12 -10.06 9.50 -8.56
CA GLU A 12 -9.63 9.91 -7.21
C GLU A 12 -8.10 9.86 -7.05
N LEU A 13 -7.43 8.85 -7.62
CA LEU A 13 -5.96 8.77 -7.59
C LEU A 13 -5.30 10.02 -8.18
N ILE A 14 -5.78 10.47 -9.35
CA ILE A 14 -5.27 11.68 -10.01
C ILE A 14 -5.66 12.93 -9.23
N GLN A 15 -6.90 13.01 -8.77
CA GLN A 15 -7.40 14.16 -8.01
C GLN A 15 -6.66 14.36 -6.69
N SER A 16 -6.20 13.29 -6.05
CA SER A 16 -5.38 13.44 -4.83
C SER A 16 -4.04 14.09 -5.12
N PHE A 17 -3.42 13.81 -6.27
CA PHE A 17 -2.23 14.55 -6.69
C PHE A 17 -2.55 16.02 -7.00
N VAL A 18 -3.63 16.31 -7.72
CA VAL A 18 -4.06 17.70 -7.99
C VAL A 18 -4.30 18.46 -6.69
N ARG A 19 -5.04 17.88 -5.74
CA ARG A 19 -5.25 18.49 -4.41
C ARG A 19 -3.94 18.71 -3.65
N LEU A 20 -2.96 17.79 -3.78
CA LEU A 20 -1.64 17.98 -3.18
C LEU A 20 -0.93 19.21 -3.76
N THR A 21 -1.03 19.45 -5.07
CA THR A 21 -0.42 20.62 -5.69
C THR A 21 -1.08 21.92 -5.20
N GLU A 22 -2.39 21.92 -5.03
CA GLU A 22 -3.15 23.05 -4.47
C GLU A 22 -2.78 23.29 -2.99
N TYR A 23 -2.75 22.23 -2.18
CA TYR A 23 -2.30 22.28 -0.78
C TYR A 23 -0.88 22.86 -0.66
N ALA A 24 0.04 22.47 -1.55
CA ALA A 24 1.40 22.96 -1.54
C ALA A 24 1.46 24.49 -1.74
N VAL A 25 0.62 25.05 -2.60
CA VAL A 25 0.49 26.51 -2.78
C VAL A 25 -0.12 27.17 -1.53
N GLU A 26 -1.20 26.61 -1.00
CA GLU A 26 -1.90 27.16 0.18
C GLU A 26 -1.00 27.20 1.43
N GLN A 27 -0.10 26.21 1.57
CA GLN A 27 0.85 26.11 2.69
C GLN A 27 2.21 26.77 2.42
N ASP A 28 2.36 27.55 1.33
CA ASP A 28 3.62 28.19 0.92
C ASP A 28 4.80 27.22 0.83
N VAL A 29 4.53 25.97 0.39
CA VAL A 29 5.56 24.93 0.20
C VAL A 29 6.48 25.34 -0.94
N ARG A 30 7.80 25.21 -0.74
CA ARG A 30 8.80 25.57 -1.76
C ARG A 30 9.11 24.45 -2.72
N ALA A 31 9.06 23.21 -2.24
CA ALA A 31 9.33 22.03 -3.07
C ALA A 31 8.52 20.81 -2.61
N VAL A 32 8.04 20.04 -3.56
CA VAL A 32 7.45 18.72 -3.36
C VAL A 32 8.43 17.67 -3.88
N MET A 33 8.87 16.75 -3.03
CA MET A 33 9.72 15.62 -3.42
C MET A 33 8.84 14.44 -3.82
N ILE A 34 9.03 13.92 -5.03
CA ILE A 34 8.38 12.72 -5.55
C ILE A 34 9.44 11.63 -5.64
N ALA A 35 9.47 10.76 -4.65
CA ALA A 35 10.51 9.76 -4.48
C ALA A 35 10.23 8.46 -5.25
N GLY A 36 9.83 8.56 -6.52
CA GLY A 36 9.59 7.45 -7.44
C GLY A 36 8.16 6.92 -7.43
N ASP A 37 7.89 6.03 -8.39
CA ASP A 37 6.61 5.34 -8.61
C ASP A 37 5.40 6.31 -8.70
N MET A 38 5.60 7.42 -9.39
CA MET A 38 4.53 8.39 -9.65
C MET A 38 3.43 7.78 -10.51
N PHE A 39 3.83 6.92 -11.43
CA PHE A 39 2.94 6.19 -12.31
C PHE A 39 3.11 4.68 -12.07
N ASP A 40 2.01 3.94 -12.20
CA ASP A 40 2.02 2.49 -12.02
C ASP A 40 1.88 1.81 -13.39
N GLY A 41 2.96 1.17 -13.84
CA GLY A 41 3.02 0.35 -15.02
C GLY A 41 3.63 0.99 -16.27
N GLU A 42 4.00 0.13 -17.21
CA GLU A 42 4.74 0.44 -18.44
C GLU A 42 3.99 1.36 -19.43
N ARG A 43 2.67 1.50 -19.29
CA ARG A 43 1.83 2.28 -20.23
C ARG A 43 0.84 3.16 -19.51
N VAL A 44 1.29 4.34 -19.12
CA VAL A 44 0.40 5.36 -18.60
C VAL A 44 -0.37 6.02 -19.75
N LYS A 45 -1.66 6.27 -19.55
CA LYS A 45 -2.47 6.98 -20.56
C LYS A 45 -1.94 8.40 -20.71
N LYS A 46 -1.73 8.86 -21.94
CA LYS A 46 -1.27 10.23 -22.22
C LYS A 46 -2.07 11.28 -21.45
N ARG A 47 -3.39 11.17 -21.45
CA ARG A 47 -4.27 12.08 -20.72
C ARG A 47 -3.93 12.16 -19.22
N THR A 48 -3.56 11.05 -18.57
CA THR A 48 -3.18 11.04 -17.14
C THR A 48 -1.91 11.84 -16.91
N VAL A 49 -0.92 11.68 -17.80
CA VAL A 49 0.33 12.45 -17.74
C VAL A 49 0.04 13.94 -17.97
N ASP A 50 -0.78 14.27 -18.98
CA ASP A 50 -1.19 15.66 -19.25
C ASP A 50 -1.87 16.30 -18.03
N GLU A 51 -2.81 15.60 -17.36
CA GLU A 51 -3.52 16.09 -16.17
C GLU A 51 -2.55 16.39 -15.01
N VAL A 52 -1.54 15.52 -14.81
CA VAL A 52 -0.50 15.71 -13.78
C VAL A 52 0.41 16.89 -14.14
N LEU A 53 0.92 16.96 -15.38
CA LEU A 53 1.78 18.06 -15.82
C LEU A 53 1.04 19.41 -15.79
N ASP A 54 -0.23 19.44 -16.12
CA ASP A 54 -1.07 20.64 -16.02
C ASP A 54 -1.28 21.09 -14.57
N ALA A 55 -1.41 20.16 -13.62
CA ALA A 55 -1.48 20.52 -12.20
C ALA A 55 -0.16 21.14 -11.73
N ILE A 56 0.98 20.55 -12.08
CA ILE A 56 2.32 21.09 -11.80
C ILE A 56 2.49 22.48 -12.42
N ARG A 57 2.14 22.64 -13.70
CA ARG A 57 2.27 23.93 -14.43
C ARG A 57 1.45 25.06 -13.80
N ARG A 58 0.24 24.75 -13.31
CA ARG A 58 -0.63 25.72 -12.64
C ARG A 58 -0.10 26.22 -11.30
N THR A 59 0.81 25.49 -10.69
CA THR A 59 1.39 25.78 -9.36
C THR A 59 2.86 26.18 -9.47
N ALA A 60 3.16 27.13 -10.36
CA ALA A 60 4.52 27.55 -10.73
C ALA A 60 5.37 28.11 -9.57
N SER A 61 4.77 28.45 -8.42
CA SER A 61 5.50 28.87 -7.22
C SER A 61 6.12 27.72 -6.43
N VAL A 62 5.76 26.46 -6.77
CA VAL A 62 6.23 25.24 -6.12
C VAL A 62 7.08 24.45 -7.11
N ASP A 63 8.28 24.05 -6.70
CA ASP A 63 9.10 23.13 -7.45
C ASP A 63 8.70 21.66 -7.16
N TYR A 64 8.65 20.84 -8.18
CA TYR A 64 8.42 19.40 -8.05
C TYR A 64 9.70 18.66 -8.38
N LEU A 65 10.31 18.02 -7.39
CA LEU A 65 11.57 17.32 -7.51
C LEU A 65 11.29 15.84 -7.71
N TYR A 66 11.37 15.40 -8.94
CA TYR A 66 11.02 14.05 -9.34
C TYR A 66 12.23 13.13 -9.44
N LEU A 67 12.14 11.97 -8.82
CA LEU A 67 13.08 10.87 -8.91
C LEU A 67 12.32 9.65 -9.46
N ALA A 68 12.89 8.95 -10.43
CA ALA A 68 12.25 7.76 -10.98
C ALA A 68 12.31 6.58 -10.02
N GLY A 69 11.21 5.84 -9.92
CA GLY A 69 11.12 4.55 -9.26
C GLY A 69 11.34 3.38 -10.22
N ASN A 70 11.24 2.17 -9.69
CA ASN A 70 11.41 0.96 -10.49
C ASN A 70 10.20 0.64 -11.39
N HIS A 71 9.05 1.26 -11.15
CA HIS A 71 7.85 1.18 -12.00
C HIS A 71 7.72 2.33 -12.99
N ASP A 72 8.56 3.36 -12.87
CA ASP A 72 8.56 4.51 -13.76
C ASP A 72 9.53 4.28 -14.93
N GLU A 73 9.04 3.93 -16.10
CA GLU A 73 9.82 4.07 -17.32
C GLU A 73 9.83 5.55 -17.77
N VAL A 74 10.60 6.37 -17.07
CA VAL A 74 10.62 7.84 -17.21
C VAL A 74 10.84 8.31 -18.64
N ALA A 75 11.73 7.61 -19.38
CA ALA A 75 11.98 7.91 -20.79
C ALA A 75 10.71 7.80 -21.64
N ASN A 76 9.76 6.96 -21.23
CA ASN A 76 8.52 6.72 -21.96
C ASN A 76 7.34 7.56 -21.44
N ALA A 77 7.27 7.82 -20.13
CA ALA A 77 6.13 8.54 -19.55
C ALA A 77 6.08 10.03 -19.97
N PHE A 78 7.24 10.68 -20.10
CA PHE A 78 7.34 12.10 -20.41
C PHE A 78 7.87 12.41 -21.82
N ALA A 79 8.25 11.40 -22.63
CA ALA A 79 8.96 11.57 -23.91
C ALA A 79 8.27 12.50 -24.92
N ASP A 80 6.95 12.50 -24.95
CA ASP A 80 6.14 13.27 -25.92
C ASP A 80 5.38 14.45 -25.24
N HIS A 81 5.85 14.90 -24.07
CA HIS A 81 5.17 15.95 -23.31
C HIS A 81 6.05 17.19 -23.12
N ASP A 82 5.42 18.36 -23.08
CA ASP A 82 6.05 19.61 -22.71
C ASP A 82 6.17 19.69 -21.19
N ILE A 83 7.40 19.52 -20.68
CA ILE A 83 7.70 19.46 -19.26
C ILE A 83 7.71 20.87 -18.67
N PRO A 84 6.92 21.16 -17.61
CA PRO A 84 6.94 22.46 -16.94
C PRO A 84 8.31 22.76 -16.32
N ASP A 85 8.73 24.04 -16.33
CA ASP A 85 10.01 24.50 -15.75
C ASP A 85 10.15 24.19 -14.25
N ASN A 86 9.03 24.10 -13.54
CA ASN A 86 8.98 23.75 -12.11
C ASN A 86 8.94 22.25 -11.84
N LEU A 87 8.97 21.38 -12.85
CA LEU A 87 9.24 19.94 -12.72
C LEU A 87 10.72 19.67 -12.95
N LYS A 88 11.44 19.44 -11.88
CA LYS A 88 12.89 19.23 -11.87
C LYS A 88 13.17 17.74 -11.62
N MET A 89 14.03 17.14 -12.45
CA MET A 89 14.31 15.72 -12.41
C MET A 89 15.68 15.44 -11.80
N PHE A 90 15.76 14.41 -11.00
CA PHE A 90 16.99 13.73 -10.63
C PHE A 90 17.40 12.75 -11.74
N GLY A 91 18.57 12.15 -11.62
CA GLY A 91 19.08 11.18 -12.58
C GLY A 91 20.04 10.21 -11.92
N GLN A 92 20.82 9.50 -12.73
CA GLN A 92 21.76 8.45 -12.29
C GLN A 92 23.05 9.00 -11.65
N GLU A 93 23.22 10.32 -11.61
CA GLU A 93 24.27 11.04 -10.90
C GLU A 93 23.64 11.91 -9.84
N TRP A 94 24.39 12.19 -8.76
CA TRP A 94 23.92 13.08 -7.72
C TRP A 94 23.59 14.47 -8.29
N ARG A 95 22.37 14.94 -8.02
CA ARG A 95 21.93 16.30 -8.31
C ARG A 95 21.39 16.95 -7.06
N THR A 96 21.74 18.23 -6.84
CA THR A 96 21.30 19.00 -5.68
C THR A 96 20.51 20.22 -6.15
N TYR A 97 19.36 20.43 -5.52
CA TYR A 97 18.56 21.66 -5.62
C TYR A 97 18.62 22.39 -4.31
N GLU A 98 18.93 23.68 -4.36
CA GLU A 98 19.14 24.50 -3.18
C GLU A 98 17.99 25.48 -2.98
N TYR A 99 17.53 25.56 -1.75
CA TYR A 99 16.56 26.51 -1.26
C TYR A 99 17.16 27.25 -0.05
N ASN A 100 16.54 28.33 0.41
CA ASN A 100 17.07 29.10 1.54
C ASN A 100 17.24 28.22 2.79
N GLY A 101 18.49 27.91 3.15
CA GLY A 101 18.84 27.07 4.30
C GLY A 101 18.62 25.57 4.11
N VAL A 102 18.37 25.08 2.88
CA VAL A 102 18.10 23.66 2.58
C VAL A 102 18.81 23.22 1.30
N ALA A 103 19.46 22.07 1.34
CA ALA A 103 19.97 21.36 0.16
C ALA A 103 19.23 20.02 0.01
N ILE A 104 18.56 19.82 -1.13
CA ILE A 104 17.83 18.59 -1.46
C ILE A 104 18.59 17.88 -2.57
N SER A 105 19.17 16.75 -2.26
CA SER A 105 19.94 15.94 -3.20
C SER A 105 19.26 14.61 -3.48
N GLY A 106 19.31 14.17 -4.72
CA GLY A 106 18.72 12.90 -5.12
C GLY A 106 19.56 12.18 -6.17
N ILE A 107 19.39 10.87 -6.24
CA ILE A 107 20.02 9.99 -7.22
C ILE A 107 19.13 8.78 -7.49
N GLU A 108 19.01 8.41 -8.76
CA GLU A 108 18.38 7.17 -9.18
C GLU A 108 19.36 6.00 -9.04
N ILE A 109 18.94 4.96 -8.33
CA ILE A 109 19.77 3.76 -8.16
C ILE A 109 19.64 2.90 -9.40
N CYS A 110 20.79 2.61 -10.03
CA CYS A 110 20.86 1.71 -11.17
C CYS A 110 22.07 0.77 -11.02
N GLY A 111 22.12 -0.31 -11.78
CA GLY A 111 23.18 -1.31 -11.69
C GLY A 111 24.61 -0.75 -11.79
N ARG A 112 24.78 0.46 -12.38
CA ARG A 112 26.10 1.11 -12.57
C ARG A 112 26.58 1.89 -11.35
N ASN A 113 25.68 2.36 -10.46
CA ASN A 113 26.05 3.24 -9.36
C ASN A 113 25.83 2.64 -7.96
N THR A 114 25.40 1.39 -7.84
CA THR A 114 25.04 0.73 -6.57
C THR A 114 26.10 0.77 -5.46
N GLU A 115 27.36 0.93 -5.84
CA GLU A 115 28.49 1.03 -4.89
C GLU A 115 29.03 2.46 -4.79
N SER A 116 29.17 3.16 -5.92
CA SER A 116 29.77 4.49 -5.98
C SER A 116 28.91 5.58 -5.35
N LEU A 117 27.58 5.45 -5.39
CA LEU A 117 26.66 6.46 -4.85
C LEU A 117 26.90 6.79 -3.36
N TYR A 118 27.41 5.85 -2.57
CA TYR A 118 27.67 6.07 -1.14
C TYR A 118 29.02 6.80 -0.88
N GLN A 119 29.91 6.88 -1.87
CA GLN A 119 31.21 7.53 -1.71
C GLN A 119 31.08 9.05 -1.76
N GLU A 120 30.20 9.55 -2.63
CA GLU A 120 30.05 10.98 -2.94
C GLU A 120 28.68 11.54 -2.53
N VAL A 121 28.15 11.10 -1.39
CA VAL A 121 26.90 11.64 -0.87
C VAL A 121 27.03 13.16 -0.65
N PRO A 122 26.20 13.97 -1.31
CA PRO A 122 26.31 15.42 -1.19
C PRO A 122 26.03 15.87 0.24
N HIS A 123 26.83 16.82 0.70
CA HIS A 123 26.67 17.49 1.98
C HIS A 123 27.06 18.95 1.86
N LYS A 124 26.28 19.82 2.48
CA LYS A 124 26.54 21.26 2.54
C LYS A 124 26.49 21.75 3.98
N ASP A 125 27.58 22.36 4.45
CA ASP A 125 27.65 22.90 5.81
C ASP A 125 26.68 24.07 6.01
N GLY A 126 26.11 24.16 7.21
CA GLY A 126 25.28 25.27 7.64
C GLY A 126 23.85 25.28 7.06
N VAL A 127 23.42 24.23 6.38
CA VAL A 127 22.06 24.06 5.87
C VAL A 127 21.51 22.69 6.26
N ALA A 128 20.18 22.54 6.19
CA ALA A 128 19.55 21.22 6.30
C ALA A 128 19.82 20.39 5.04
N ASN A 129 20.35 19.17 5.21
CA ASN A 129 20.67 18.26 4.12
C ASN A 129 19.63 17.15 4.02
N ILE A 130 18.86 17.21 2.95
CA ILE A 130 17.83 16.23 2.63
C ILE A 130 18.30 15.37 1.45
N ILE A 131 18.21 14.07 1.60
CA ILE A 131 18.50 13.12 0.52
C ILE A 131 17.21 12.44 0.10
N THR A 132 16.98 12.28 -1.20
CA THR A 132 15.89 11.47 -1.72
C THR A 132 16.40 10.34 -2.59
N MET A 133 15.84 9.15 -2.38
CA MET A 133 16.20 7.91 -3.10
C MET A 133 14.96 7.01 -3.21
N HIS A 134 14.98 6.06 -4.14
CA HIS A 134 13.93 5.05 -4.28
C HIS A 134 14.50 3.65 -4.11
N GLY A 135 13.91 2.85 -3.22
CA GLY A 135 14.31 1.46 -3.00
C GLY A 135 14.09 0.95 -1.58
N MET A 136 14.39 -0.32 -1.37
CA MET A 136 14.27 -1.00 -0.09
C MET A 136 15.45 -0.68 0.83
N ALA A 137 15.19 0.03 1.92
CA ALA A 137 16.17 0.34 2.95
C ALA A 137 16.52 -0.90 3.79
N GLY A 138 17.82 -1.10 4.04
CA GLY A 138 18.31 -2.23 4.82
C GLY A 138 19.83 -2.20 5.03
N THR A 139 20.43 -3.36 5.13
CA THR A 139 21.89 -3.55 5.26
C THR A 139 22.55 -4.05 3.98
N GLY A 140 21.75 -4.46 3.00
CA GLY A 140 22.22 -4.93 1.69
C GLY A 140 22.47 -3.79 0.71
N SER A 141 23.30 -4.04 -0.31
CA SER A 141 23.52 -3.17 -1.46
C SER A 141 23.09 -3.90 -2.73
N GLY A 142 22.81 -3.14 -3.80
CA GLY A 142 22.39 -3.66 -5.09
C GLY A 142 21.26 -2.82 -5.68
N GLU A 143 20.80 -3.21 -6.85
CA GLU A 143 19.69 -2.55 -7.52
C GLU A 143 18.42 -2.63 -6.66
N GLY A 144 17.73 -1.50 -6.51
CA GLY A 144 16.55 -1.40 -5.66
C GLY A 144 16.81 -1.52 -4.14
N LYS A 145 18.08 -1.59 -3.68
CA LYS A 145 18.43 -1.69 -2.25
C LYS A 145 19.25 -0.48 -1.81
N ILE A 146 18.91 0.03 -0.62
CA ILE A 146 19.56 1.18 0.01
C ILE A 146 20.23 0.74 1.29
N ASN A 147 21.57 0.77 1.31
CA ASN A 147 22.36 0.39 2.47
C ASN A 147 22.44 1.55 3.48
N LEU A 148 21.60 1.51 4.50
CA LEU A 148 21.56 2.56 5.53
C LEU A 148 22.85 2.68 6.31
N ASN A 149 23.62 1.60 6.48
CA ASN A 149 24.90 1.68 7.20
C ASN A 149 25.92 2.54 6.45
N GLN A 150 25.86 2.61 5.14
CA GLN A 150 26.74 3.45 4.33
C GLN A 150 26.29 4.92 4.29
N LEU A 151 25.04 5.21 4.64
CA LEU A 151 24.49 6.58 4.73
C LEU A 151 24.60 7.18 6.14
N LYS A 152 24.81 6.35 7.17
CA LYS A 152 25.03 6.84 8.53
C LYS A 152 26.25 7.76 8.58
N ASN A 153 26.12 8.87 9.32
CA ASN A 153 27.21 9.85 9.54
C ASN A 153 27.70 10.58 8.28
N LYS A 154 26.90 10.58 7.20
CA LYS A 154 27.15 11.37 5.98
C LYS A 154 26.59 12.79 6.04
N GLY A 155 26.14 13.25 7.21
CA GLY A 155 25.58 14.59 7.37
C GLY A 155 24.15 14.72 6.82
N ILE A 156 23.42 13.62 6.73
CA ILE A 156 22.02 13.60 6.27
C ILE A 156 21.13 13.91 7.46
N ASP A 157 20.36 14.98 7.38
CA ASP A 157 19.34 15.33 8.39
C ASP A 157 18.01 14.61 8.14
N TYR A 158 17.64 14.43 6.86
CA TYR A 158 16.44 13.70 6.48
C TYR A 158 16.66 12.89 5.19
N LEU A 159 16.34 11.59 5.25
CA LEU A 159 16.39 10.68 4.11
C LEU A 159 14.94 10.34 3.70
N ALA A 160 14.48 10.97 2.61
CA ALA A 160 13.16 10.76 2.02
C ALA A 160 13.21 9.57 1.05
N LEU A 161 12.51 8.50 1.36
CA LEU A 161 12.51 7.28 0.57
C LEU A 161 11.15 7.00 -0.08
N GLY A 162 11.18 6.52 -1.34
CA GLY A 162 10.07 5.88 -2.03
C GLY A 162 10.21 4.36 -2.09
N HIS A 163 9.23 3.66 -2.65
CA HIS A 163 9.11 2.22 -2.81
C HIS A 163 8.14 1.55 -1.80
N ILE A 164 8.18 1.92 -0.52
CA ILE A 164 7.27 1.37 0.49
C ILE A 164 6.01 2.22 0.56
N HIS A 165 4.85 1.60 0.34
CA HIS A 165 3.55 2.28 0.26
C HIS A 165 2.91 2.58 1.62
N THR A 166 3.59 2.27 2.71
CA THR A 166 3.14 2.55 4.09
C THR A 166 4.10 3.54 4.75
N TYR A 167 3.53 4.56 5.41
CA TYR A 167 4.32 5.48 6.21
C TYR A 167 5.11 4.72 7.27
N SER A 168 6.42 4.99 7.30
CA SER A 168 7.29 4.49 8.36
C SER A 168 8.53 5.37 8.50
N GLU A 169 9.06 5.45 9.71
CA GLU A 169 10.27 6.19 10.02
C GLU A 169 11.19 5.42 10.94
N GLN A 170 12.48 5.72 10.85
CA GLN A 170 13.49 5.20 11.72
C GLN A 170 14.68 6.17 11.83
N ALA A 171 15.45 6.06 12.91
CA ALA A 171 16.66 6.86 13.07
C ALA A 171 17.73 6.52 12.01
N LEU A 172 18.35 7.55 11.43
CA LEU A 172 19.50 7.43 10.56
C LEU A 172 20.74 8.02 11.25
N GLY A 173 21.55 7.13 11.82
CA GLY A 173 22.74 7.56 12.59
C GLY A 173 22.36 8.35 13.86
N TYR A 174 23.07 9.45 14.13
CA TYR A 174 22.95 10.17 15.39
C TYR A 174 21.86 11.25 15.40
N LYS A 175 21.59 11.88 14.26
CA LYS A 175 20.66 13.02 14.16
C LYS A 175 19.63 12.88 13.05
N GLY A 176 19.91 12.06 12.03
CA GLY A 176 19.08 11.96 10.85
C GLY A 176 17.86 11.08 11.07
N VAL A 177 16.86 11.30 10.23
CA VAL A 177 15.66 10.48 10.11
C VAL A 177 15.59 9.87 8.72
N CYS A 178 15.31 8.58 8.64
CA CYS A 178 14.98 7.87 7.40
C CYS A 178 13.48 7.63 7.38
N CYS A 179 12.80 8.08 6.34
CA CYS A 179 11.35 8.06 6.28
C CYS A 179 10.83 7.62 4.91
N TYR A 180 9.90 6.70 4.91
CA TYR A 180 8.99 6.43 3.80
C TYR A 180 7.69 7.20 4.02
N SER A 181 7.33 8.08 3.12
CA SER A 181 6.04 8.80 3.20
C SER A 181 4.83 7.90 2.95
N GLY A 182 5.05 6.74 2.34
CA GLY A 182 3.97 5.93 1.78
C GLY A 182 3.43 6.51 0.48
N CYS A 183 2.25 6.08 0.08
CA CYS A 183 1.55 6.59 -1.10
C CYS A 183 0.41 7.54 -0.73
N LEU A 184 0.00 8.42 -1.66
CA LEU A 184 -1.12 9.36 -1.45
C LEU A 184 -2.46 8.65 -1.31
N GLU A 185 -2.62 7.52 -2.01
CA GLU A 185 -3.84 6.72 -2.05
C GLU A 185 -3.50 5.24 -2.03
N GLY A 186 -4.22 4.43 -1.26
CA GLY A 186 -4.11 2.98 -1.34
C GLY A 186 -4.84 2.44 -2.56
N LYS A 187 -4.25 1.48 -3.27
CA LYS A 187 -4.85 0.87 -4.46
C LYS A 187 -5.64 -0.40 -4.15
N GLY A 188 -5.16 -1.19 -3.21
CA GLY A 188 -5.72 -2.48 -2.83
C GLY A 188 -5.75 -2.69 -1.31
N PHE A 189 -6.39 -3.76 -0.85
CA PHE A 189 -6.47 -4.10 0.57
C PHE A 189 -5.16 -4.63 1.17
N ASP A 190 -4.12 -4.75 0.40
CA ASP A 190 -2.73 -4.91 0.82
C ASP A 190 -2.10 -3.58 1.26
N GLU A 191 -2.72 -2.44 0.89
CA GLU A 191 -2.29 -1.09 1.22
C GLU A 191 -3.23 -0.39 2.20
N CYS A 192 -3.68 -1.08 3.23
CA CYS A 192 -4.54 -0.51 4.28
C CYS A 192 -3.84 0.55 5.13
N GLY A 193 -4.63 1.28 5.91
CA GLY A 193 -4.17 2.31 6.84
C GLY A 193 -4.12 3.71 6.27
N GLY A 194 -3.60 4.65 7.04
CA GLY A 194 -3.51 6.05 6.64
C GLY A 194 -2.60 6.26 5.44
N LYS A 195 -3.10 6.96 4.44
CA LYS A 195 -2.36 7.34 3.22
C LYS A 195 -2.27 8.85 3.13
N GLY A 196 -1.15 9.34 2.60
CA GLY A 196 -0.89 10.77 2.58
C GLY A 196 0.55 11.09 2.21
N PHE A 197 1.08 12.14 2.82
CA PHE A 197 2.45 12.62 2.59
C PHE A 197 3.10 13.10 3.89
N VAL A 198 4.39 13.36 3.85
CA VAL A 198 5.12 13.98 4.97
C VAL A 198 5.39 15.44 4.66
N LEU A 199 4.92 16.33 5.55
CA LEU A 199 5.24 17.75 5.50
C LEU A 199 6.53 18.00 6.30
N LEU A 200 7.52 18.62 5.66
CA LEU A 200 8.75 19.05 6.29
C LEU A 200 8.70 20.56 6.53
N THR A 201 8.89 20.97 7.76
CA THR A 201 9.08 22.38 8.13
C THR A 201 10.52 22.58 8.59
N ILE A 202 11.26 23.44 7.88
CA ILE A 202 12.65 23.70 8.17
C ILE A 202 12.78 25.13 8.72
N ASN A 203 13.34 25.25 9.92
CA ASN A 203 13.61 26.53 10.56
C ASN A 203 15.00 26.52 11.19
N GLU A 204 15.86 27.47 10.80
CA GLU A 204 17.23 27.61 11.30
C GLU A 204 18.05 26.28 11.27
N GLY A 205 17.87 25.49 10.19
CA GLY A 205 18.53 24.19 10.00
C GLY A 205 17.92 23.02 10.78
N HIS A 206 16.85 23.25 11.56
CA HIS A 206 16.11 22.19 12.24
C HIS A 206 14.95 21.72 11.37
N ILE A 207 14.83 20.39 11.17
CA ILE A 207 13.75 19.75 10.42
C ILE A 207 12.72 19.22 11.42
N ARG A 208 11.47 19.69 11.28
CA ARG A 208 10.29 19.04 11.82
C ARG A 208 9.58 18.32 10.69
N HIS A 209 9.19 17.08 10.89
CA HIS A 209 8.40 16.30 9.94
C HIS A 209 7.08 15.87 10.56
N GLU A 210 6.04 15.81 9.74
CA GLU A 210 4.68 15.45 10.17
C GLU A 210 3.99 14.68 9.06
N PHE A 211 3.45 13.50 9.38
CA PHE A 211 2.61 12.76 8.43
C PHE A 211 1.22 13.41 8.34
N VAL A 212 0.83 13.78 7.14
CA VAL A 212 -0.47 14.38 6.85
C VAL A 212 -1.34 13.35 6.13
N PRO A 213 -2.38 12.80 6.80
CA PRO A 213 -3.36 11.95 6.13
C PRO A 213 -4.09 12.73 5.03
N PHE A 214 -4.12 12.18 3.81
CA PHE A 214 -4.59 12.96 2.66
C PHE A 214 -5.46 12.19 1.67
N ALA A 215 -5.53 10.88 1.78
CA ALA A 215 -6.32 10.04 0.88
C ALA A 215 -7.81 10.44 0.84
N CYS A 216 -8.42 10.29 -0.32
CA CYS A 216 -9.89 10.46 -0.47
C CYS A 216 -10.65 9.39 0.31
N ARG A 217 -10.09 8.20 0.41
CA ARG A 217 -10.69 7.04 1.08
C ARG A 217 -9.65 6.25 1.84
N GLN A 218 -10.04 5.71 2.97
CA GLN A 218 -9.24 4.70 3.66
C GLN A 218 -9.66 3.29 3.24
N LEU A 219 -8.71 2.39 3.26
CA LEU A 219 -8.90 0.96 3.01
C LEU A 219 -8.75 0.24 4.35
N HIS A 220 -9.76 -0.55 4.70
CA HIS A 220 -9.80 -1.28 5.96
C HIS A 220 -9.85 -2.78 5.68
N ARG A 221 -8.98 -3.55 6.31
CA ARG A 221 -9.04 -5.01 6.33
C ARG A 221 -9.39 -5.44 7.75
N ILE A 222 -10.61 -5.97 7.92
CA ILE A 222 -11.19 -6.29 9.22
C ILE A 222 -11.27 -7.79 9.36
N SER A 223 -10.48 -8.35 10.28
CA SER A 223 -10.56 -9.75 10.64
C SER A 223 -11.74 -9.99 11.57
N VAL A 224 -12.61 -10.93 11.23
CA VAL A 224 -13.79 -11.31 12.01
C VAL A 224 -13.68 -12.78 12.35
N ASP A 225 -13.32 -13.08 13.59
CA ASP A 225 -13.31 -14.45 14.10
C ASP A 225 -14.76 -14.94 14.27
N ILE A 226 -15.12 -15.99 13.54
CA ILE A 226 -16.46 -16.57 13.55
C ILE A 226 -16.53 -17.92 14.29
N SER A 227 -15.48 -18.29 15.02
CA SER A 227 -15.45 -19.52 15.81
C SER A 227 -16.70 -19.66 16.68
N GLY A 228 -17.35 -20.81 16.59
CA GLY A 228 -18.57 -21.13 17.34
C GLY A 228 -19.85 -20.46 16.83
N LEU A 229 -19.81 -19.64 15.79
CA LEU A 229 -21.01 -19.09 15.14
C LEU A 229 -21.46 -20.04 14.02
N ARG A 230 -22.72 -20.48 14.09
CA ARG A 230 -23.29 -21.43 13.13
C ARG A 230 -24.28 -20.81 12.14
N LYS A 231 -24.79 -19.61 12.48
CA LYS A 231 -25.81 -18.93 11.65
C LYS A 231 -25.20 -17.75 10.91
N ASN A 232 -25.40 -17.73 9.60
CA ASN A 232 -24.95 -16.61 8.77
C ASN A 232 -25.50 -15.26 9.21
N SER A 233 -26.69 -15.21 9.87
CA SER A 233 -27.24 -13.97 10.43
C SER A 233 -26.44 -13.46 11.64
N GLU A 234 -25.90 -14.35 12.48
CA GLU A 234 -25.05 -13.99 13.64
C GLU A 234 -23.68 -13.51 13.14
N ILE A 235 -23.13 -14.18 12.12
CA ILE A 235 -21.90 -13.76 11.45
C ILE A 235 -22.06 -12.35 10.86
N ALA A 236 -23.14 -12.12 10.10
CA ALA A 236 -23.41 -10.82 9.50
C ALA A 236 -23.54 -9.70 10.55
N GLU A 237 -24.18 -9.98 11.71
CA GLU A 237 -24.29 -9.00 12.78
C GLU A 237 -22.92 -8.71 13.44
N LYS A 238 -22.08 -9.73 13.65
CA LYS A 238 -20.70 -9.54 14.14
C LYS A 238 -19.86 -8.70 13.18
N MET A 239 -19.95 -8.98 11.87
CA MET A 239 -19.29 -8.19 10.84
C MET A 239 -19.74 -6.73 10.87
N LYS A 240 -21.05 -6.48 10.97
CA LYS A 240 -21.61 -5.12 11.06
C LYS A 240 -21.12 -4.37 12.30
N GLN A 241 -21.03 -5.05 13.43
CA GLN A 241 -20.53 -4.45 14.67
C GLN A 241 -19.07 -4.06 14.58
N SER A 242 -18.25 -4.80 13.82
CA SER A 242 -16.82 -4.54 13.69
C SER A 242 -16.47 -3.28 12.88
N VAL A 243 -17.45 -2.65 12.23
CA VAL A 243 -17.24 -1.51 11.31
C VAL A 243 -18.07 -0.26 11.68
N GLN A 244 -18.60 -0.16 12.90
CA GLN A 244 -19.49 0.93 13.30
C GLN A 244 -18.86 2.33 13.22
N GLU A 245 -17.53 2.41 13.37
CA GLU A 245 -16.78 3.67 13.34
C GLU A 245 -16.17 3.97 11.96
N ILE A 246 -16.35 3.08 10.98
CA ILE A 246 -15.78 3.24 9.63
C ILE A 246 -16.72 4.09 8.77
N SER A 247 -16.15 5.07 8.07
CA SER A 247 -16.91 5.93 7.15
C SER A 247 -17.52 5.13 5.99
N SER A 248 -18.75 5.46 5.63
CA SER A 248 -19.39 4.89 4.42
C SER A 248 -18.65 5.25 3.12
N GLU A 249 -17.82 6.31 3.13
CA GLU A 249 -16.99 6.68 2.00
C GLU A 249 -15.78 5.76 1.80
N ASP A 250 -15.46 4.93 2.79
CA ASP A 250 -14.29 4.06 2.78
C ASP A 250 -14.56 2.71 2.09
N MET A 251 -13.48 1.93 1.94
CA MET A 251 -13.50 0.58 1.37
C MET A 251 -13.18 -0.44 2.47
N VAL A 252 -13.94 -1.52 2.54
CA VAL A 252 -13.79 -2.52 3.61
C VAL A 252 -13.66 -3.93 3.04
N GLU A 253 -12.58 -4.63 3.37
CA GLU A 253 -12.46 -6.08 3.21
C GLU A 253 -12.69 -6.76 4.55
N PHE A 254 -13.72 -7.57 4.64
CA PHE A 254 -13.97 -8.45 5.77
C PHE A 254 -13.28 -9.78 5.52
N VAL A 255 -12.43 -10.19 6.44
CA VAL A 255 -11.75 -11.49 6.41
C VAL A 255 -12.33 -12.34 7.53
N LEU A 256 -13.12 -13.33 7.16
CA LEU A 256 -13.64 -14.31 8.12
C LEU A 256 -12.48 -15.19 8.57
N THR A 257 -12.30 -15.34 9.86
CA THR A 257 -11.25 -16.17 10.47
C THR A 257 -11.82 -17.06 11.57
N GLY A 258 -10.99 -17.93 12.10
CA GLY A 258 -11.36 -18.83 13.20
C GLY A 258 -11.69 -20.24 12.73
N GLU A 259 -12.09 -21.05 13.69
CA GLU A 259 -12.39 -22.47 13.47
C GLU A 259 -13.88 -22.69 13.25
N VAL A 260 -14.23 -23.41 12.20
CA VAL A 260 -15.61 -23.73 11.82
C VAL A 260 -15.82 -25.24 11.72
N ASP A 261 -16.99 -25.70 12.13
CA ASP A 261 -17.35 -27.11 11.97
C ASP A 261 -17.51 -27.43 10.46
N PRO A 262 -17.05 -28.59 9.99
CA PRO A 262 -17.21 -29.02 8.58
C PRO A 262 -18.67 -29.07 8.11
N THR A 263 -19.64 -29.08 9.04
CA THR A 263 -21.07 -29.07 8.73
C THR A 263 -21.67 -27.68 8.66
N ASP A 264 -20.93 -26.67 9.08
CA ASP A 264 -21.41 -25.29 9.04
C ASP A 264 -21.28 -24.74 7.61
N ASN A 265 -22.40 -24.26 7.08
CA ASN A 265 -22.43 -23.63 5.75
C ASN A 265 -22.25 -22.13 5.90
N ILE A 266 -21.05 -21.63 5.54
CA ILE A 266 -20.76 -20.19 5.47
C ILE A 266 -21.16 -19.70 4.10
N ALA A 267 -22.33 -19.07 4.03
CA ALA A 267 -22.84 -18.48 2.79
C ALA A 267 -22.17 -17.14 2.49
N VAL A 268 -20.94 -17.15 1.96
CA VAL A 268 -20.15 -15.94 1.67
C VAL A 268 -20.91 -14.96 0.78
N SER A 269 -21.67 -15.44 -0.21
CA SER A 269 -22.51 -14.59 -1.07
C SER A 269 -23.59 -13.85 -0.29
N TYR A 270 -24.28 -14.51 0.62
CA TYR A 270 -25.25 -13.89 1.53
C TYR A 270 -24.58 -12.82 2.41
N LEU A 271 -23.42 -13.12 3.00
CA LEU A 271 -22.66 -12.19 3.81
C LEU A 271 -22.20 -10.97 2.98
N GLN A 272 -21.73 -11.21 1.75
CA GLN A 272 -21.36 -10.15 0.82
C GLN A 272 -22.54 -9.21 0.53
N ASP A 273 -23.72 -9.76 0.26
CA ASP A 273 -24.94 -8.96 -0.01
C ASP A 273 -25.34 -8.14 1.23
N ARG A 274 -25.21 -8.73 2.42
CA ARG A 274 -25.48 -8.01 3.69
C ARG A 274 -24.50 -6.86 3.90
N MET A 275 -23.20 -7.06 3.62
CA MET A 275 -22.18 -6.02 3.76
C MET A 275 -22.31 -4.94 2.69
N ASN A 276 -22.67 -5.29 1.45
CA ASN A 276 -23.01 -4.30 0.41
C ASN A 276 -24.16 -3.38 0.87
N GLY A 277 -25.10 -3.91 1.63
CA GLY A 277 -26.24 -3.14 2.18
C GLY A 277 -25.85 -2.12 3.26
N LEU A 278 -24.62 -2.12 3.78
CA LEU A 278 -24.13 -1.12 4.74
C LEU A 278 -23.77 0.22 4.08
N GLY A 279 -23.64 0.26 2.76
CA GLY A 279 -23.45 1.48 1.99
C GLY A 279 -22.02 2.00 1.94
N PHE A 280 -21.01 1.18 2.23
CA PHE A 280 -19.60 1.53 1.97
C PHE A 280 -19.36 1.77 0.48
N PHE A 281 -18.37 2.58 0.15
CA PHE A 281 -18.00 2.77 -1.25
C PHE A 281 -17.72 1.44 -1.96
N PHE A 282 -17.05 0.53 -1.26
CA PHE A 282 -16.88 -0.86 -1.71
C PHE A 282 -16.70 -1.77 -0.50
N SER A 283 -17.32 -2.94 -0.55
CA SER A 283 -17.07 -3.99 0.44
C SER A 283 -16.77 -5.32 -0.23
N LYS A 284 -15.93 -6.14 0.42
CA LYS A 284 -15.56 -7.48 -0.01
C LYS A 284 -15.51 -8.40 1.20
N VAL A 285 -16.02 -9.61 1.05
CA VAL A 285 -15.94 -10.66 2.06
C VAL A 285 -15.00 -11.75 1.54
N LYS A 286 -14.04 -12.14 2.36
CA LYS A 286 -13.10 -13.23 2.11
C LYS A 286 -13.21 -14.25 3.23
N ASP A 287 -13.27 -15.52 2.88
CA ASP A 287 -13.26 -16.60 3.84
C ASP A 287 -11.83 -17.14 3.98
N GLU A 288 -11.23 -16.97 5.14
CA GLU A 288 -9.93 -17.51 5.57
C GLU A 288 -10.11 -18.37 6.83
N THR A 289 -11.31 -18.97 7.04
CA THR A 289 -11.57 -19.86 8.17
C THR A 289 -10.85 -21.21 7.98
N HIS A 290 -10.53 -21.81 9.10
CA HIS A 290 -9.97 -23.15 9.15
C HIS A 290 -11.02 -24.15 9.63
N MET A 291 -11.03 -25.36 9.07
CA MET A 291 -11.91 -26.42 9.58
C MET A 291 -11.32 -27.00 10.86
N ALA A 292 -12.07 -26.95 11.94
CA ALA A 292 -11.81 -27.75 13.13
C ALA A 292 -12.46 -29.12 12.93
N ILE A 293 -11.64 -30.12 12.71
CA ILE A 293 -12.11 -31.48 12.58
C ILE A 293 -11.56 -32.25 13.78
N ASP A 294 -12.43 -32.53 14.77
CA ASP A 294 -12.08 -33.53 15.79
C ASP A 294 -12.32 -34.93 15.23
N PRO A 295 -11.28 -35.75 15.01
CA PRO A 295 -11.44 -37.11 14.52
C PRO A 295 -12.36 -37.98 15.41
N GLU A 296 -12.46 -37.64 16.71
CA GLU A 296 -13.30 -38.42 17.64
C GLU A 296 -14.80 -38.21 17.38
N ASP A 297 -15.20 -37.02 16.89
CA ASP A 297 -16.60 -36.69 16.55
C ASP A 297 -17.13 -37.63 15.42
N TYR A 298 -16.24 -38.04 14.51
CA TYR A 298 -16.59 -38.86 13.35
C TYR A 298 -16.25 -40.36 13.50
N LYS A 299 -15.67 -40.79 14.62
CA LYS A 299 -15.21 -42.14 14.86
C LYS A 299 -16.36 -43.17 14.78
N ASN A 300 -17.51 -42.80 15.27
CA ASN A 300 -18.71 -43.64 15.32
C ASN A 300 -19.82 -43.20 14.37
N ASP A 301 -19.58 -42.21 13.54
CA ASP A 301 -20.55 -41.72 12.55
C ASP A 301 -20.66 -42.72 11.39
N ILE A 302 -21.82 -43.40 11.31
CA ILE A 302 -22.11 -44.41 10.27
C ILE A 302 -22.64 -43.81 8.98
N SER A 303 -22.75 -42.51 8.89
CA SER A 303 -23.18 -41.83 7.67
C SER A 303 -22.09 -41.85 6.59
N LEU A 304 -22.53 -41.70 5.32
CA LEU A 304 -21.59 -41.54 4.19
C LEU A 304 -20.60 -40.39 4.43
N LYS A 305 -21.05 -39.33 5.07
CA LYS A 305 -20.23 -38.19 5.49
C LYS A 305 -19.14 -38.63 6.47
N GLY A 306 -19.50 -39.31 7.54
CA GLY A 306 -18.54 -39.78 8.55
C GLY A 306 -17.51 -40.73 7.97
N GLU A 307 -17.91 -41.63 7.08
CA GLU A 307 -17.01 -42.55 6.36
C GLU A 307 -16.03 -41.75 5.48
N PHE A 308 -16.53 -40.79 4.71
CA PHE A 308 -15.70 -39.94 3.85
C PHE A 308 -14.66 -39.16 4.69
N ILE A 309 -15.07 -38.53 5.78
CA ILE A 309 -14.15 -37.76 6.65
C ILE A 309 -13.07 -38.69 7.21
N ARG A 310 -13.41 -39.86 7.74
CA ARG A 310 -12.43 -40.84 8.25
C ARG A 310 -11.41 -41.24 7.18
N LEU A 311 -11.87 -41.49 5.95
CA LEU A 311 -10.99 -41.85 4.84
C LEU A 311 -9.99 -40.72 4.51
N VAL A 312 -10.47 -39.50 4.48
CA VAL A 312 -9.59 -38.33 4.21
C VAL A 312 -8.61 -38.09 5.36
N LEU A 313 -9.07 -38.20 6.62
CA LEU A 313 -8.20 -38.06 7.78
C LEU A 313 -7.11 -39.11 7.84
N ALA A 314 -7.39 -40.33 7.37
CA ALA A 314 -6.44 -41.44 7.30
C ALA A 314 -5.47 -41.35 6.09
N SER A 315 -5.67 -40.39 5.17
CA SER A 315 -4.78 -40.21 4.02
C SER A 315 -3.44 -39.60 4.43
N ASP A 316 -2.40 -39.86 3.63
CA ASP A 316 -1.03 -39.35 3.84
C ASP A 316 -0.82 -38.00 3.11
N THR A 317 -1.74 -37.08 3.32
CA THR A 317 -1.72 -35.71 2.75
C THR A 317 -1.55 -34.66 3.85
N SER A 318 -1.20 -33.44 3.49
CA SER A 318 -1.08 -32.33 4.45
C SER A 318 -2.43 -31.97 5.08
N GLU A 319 -2.42 -31.42 6.28
CA GLU A 319 -3.66 -31.01 6.97
C GLU A 319 -4.47 -29.99 6.16
N GLU A 320 -3.80 -29.14 5.42
CA GLU A 320 -4.42 -28.14 4.53
C GLU A 320 -5.14 -28.81 3.33
N GLU A 321 -4.51 -29.83 2.74
CA GLU A 321 -5.14 -30.64 1.68
C GLU A 321 -6.32 -31.46 2.21
N LYS A 322 -6.19 -32.04 3.41
CA LYS A 322 -7.29 -32.75 4.06
C LYS A 322 -8.48 -31.85 4.28
N ALA A 323 -8.26 -30.64 4.82
CA ALA A 323 -9.31 -29.65 5.02
C ALA A 323 -10.03 -29.30 3.71
N THR A 324 -9.25 -29.08 2.64
CA THR A 324 -9.79 -28.79 1.30
C THR A 324 -10.60 -29.96 0.74
N MET A 325 -10.08 -31.17 0.85
CA MET A 325 -10.79 -32.40 0.40
C MET A 325 -12.11 -32.58 1.15
N ILE A 326 -12.12 -32.39 2.48
CA ILE A 326 -13.32 -32.54 3.29
C ILE A 326 -14.35 -31.49 2.93
N ARG A 327 -13.95 -30.21 2.81
CA ARG A 327 -14.84 -29.12 2.39
C ARG A 327 -15.51 -29.44 1.06
N THR A 328 -14.70 -29.74 0.04
CA THR A 328 -15.19 -30.02 -1.32
C THR A 328 -16.08 -31.25 -1.36
N GLY A 329 -15.70 -32.32 -0.65
CA GLY A 329 -16.49 -33.54 -0.59
C GLY A 329 -17.82 -33.37 0.15
N LEU A 330 -17.87 -32.58 1.22
CA LEU A 330 -19.12 -32.28 1.92
C LEU A 330 -20.06 -31.43 1.06
N GLN A 331 -19.55 -30.43 0.34
CA GLN A 331 -20.34 -29.66 -0.63
C GLN A 331 -20.94 -30.56 -1.71
N ALA A 332 -20.14 -31.49 -2.25
CA ALA A 332 -20.62 -32.48 -3.22
C ALA A 332 -21.72 -33.37 -2.66
N LEU A 333 -21.60 -33.79 -1.40
CA LEU A 333 -22.58 -34.66 -0.74
C LEU A 333 -23.89 -33.95 -0.43
N THR A 334 -23.87 -32.62 -0.22
CA THR A 334 -25.07 -31.78 0.01
C THR A 334 -25.73 -31.33 -1.28
N GLY A 335 -25.12 -31.57 -2.44
CA GLY A 335 -25.62 -31.17 -3.76
C GLY A 335 -25.44 -29.66 -4.02
N GLU A 336 -24.55 -28.99 -3.31
CA GLU A 336 -24.18 -27.61 -3.55
C GLU A 336 -23.21 -27.45 -4.73
N GLU A 337 -23.24 -26.30 -5.37
CA GLU A 337 -22.32 -25.99 -6.48
C GLU A 337 -20.88 -25.90 -5.94
N ILE A 338 -19.99 -26.74 -6.48
CA ILE A 338 -18.60 -26.76 -6.06
C ILE A 338 -17.89 -25.53 -6.64
N THR A 339 -17.44 -24.63 -5.77
CA THR A 339 -16.54 -23.52 -6.13
C THR A 339 -15.10 -23.99 -5.88
N LEU A 340 -14.36 -24.25 -6.95
CA LEU A 340 -12.93 -24.57 -6.92
C LEU A 340 -12.08 -23.33 -6.81
#